data_d751a0c0183b2ca18e417b1054ab41cc
#
_entry.id   d751a0c0183b2ca18e417b1054ab41cc
#
_cell.length_a   1.000
_cell.length_b   1.000
_cell.length_c   1.000
_cell.angle_alpha   90.00
_cell.angle_beta   90.00
_cell.angle_gamma   90.00
#
_symmetry.space_group_name_H-M   'P 1'
#
loop_
_entity.id
_entity.type
_entity.pdbx_description
1 polymer ?
#
loop_
_entity_poly.entity_id
_entity_poly.type
_entity_poly.pdbx_seq_one_letter_code
_entity_poly.pdbx_strand_id
1 'polypeptide(L)'
;MNIGQRIKQFRLSQGMTQEQFGKLFGAGKGLVSRWENGLSIPSPKRMKTIANYMGTTPGDLIINTFDCEVWINFGEGQLPKLLGAFRNRHEAELFVEFLKEGNYHKYAKDFEIKEI
;
A
#
# COMPACT_ATOMS: atom_id res chain seq x y z
N MET A 1 -0.21 -2.63 -1.52
CA MET A 1 0.69 -3.24 -0.51
C MET A 1 1.36 -2.12 0.28
N ASN A 2 1.24 -2.15 1.59
CA ASN A 2 1.87 -1.14 2.45
C ASN A 2 3.36 -1.45 2.68
N ILE A 3 4.09 -0.51 3.30
CA ILE A 3 5.52 -0.66 3.52
C ILE A 3 5.87 -1.88 4.38
N GLY A 4 5.07 -2.17 5.42
CA GLY A 4 5.29 -3.33 6.28
C GLY A 4 5.18 -4.65 5.52
N GLN A 5 4.18 -4.77 4.67
CA GLN A 5 3.99 -5.95 3.82
C GLN A 5 5.13 -6.10 2.80
N ARG A 6 5.62 -5.00 2.24
CA ARG A 6 6.76 -5.03 1.32
C ARG A 6 8.03 -5.49 2.02
N ILE A 7 8.28 -4.99 3.23
CA ILE A 7 9.40 -5.43 4.07
C ILE A 7 9.30 -6.93 4.33
N LYS A 8 8.13 -7.40 4.73
CA LYS A 8 7.89 -8.82 5.02
C LYS A 8 8.13 -9.70 3.80
N GLN A 9 7.58 -9.33 2.64
CA GLN A 9 7.77 -10.09 1.41
C GLN A 9 9.25 -10.15 1.01
N PHE A 10 9.95 -9.03 1.08
CA PHE A 10 11.37 -9.00 0.76
C PHE A 10 12.16 -9.88 1.72
N ARG A 11 11.91 -9.77 3.03
CA ARG A 11 12.56 -10.59 4.04
C ARG A 11 12.37 -12.07 3.77
N LEU A 12 11.15 -12.49 3.51
CA LEU A 12 10.82 -13.88 3.22
C LEU A 12 11.47 -14.37 1.90
N SER A 13 11.55 -13.50 0.89
CA SER A 13 12.21 -13.83 -0.37
C SER A 13 13.70 -14.08 -0.20
N GLN A 14 14.32 -13.48 0.80
CA GLN A 14 15.73 -13.68 1.14
C GLN A 14 15.95 -14.80 2.16
N GLY A 15 14.89 -15.46 2.61
CA GLY A 15 14.98 -16.55 3.58
C GLY A 15 15.40 -16.11 4.97
N MET A 16 15.17 -14.85 5.35
CA MET A 16 15.58 -14.30 6.64
C MET A 16 14.45 -14.33 7.67
N THR A 17 14.84 -14.54 8.94
CA THR A 17 13.95 -14.31 10.06
C THR A 17 13.84 -12.82 10.36
N GLN A 18 12.84 -12.42 11.17
CA GLN A 18 12.71 -11.03 11.62
C GLN A 18 13.96 -10.55 12.37
N GLU A 19 14.55 -11.43 13.18
CA GLU A 19 15.78 -11.11 13.92
C GLU A 19 16.96 -10.89 12.97
N GLN A 20 17.15 -11.77 11.99
CA GLN A 20 18.23 -11.65 11.00
C GLN A 20 18.09 -10.37 10.17
N PHE A 21 16.88 -10.07 9.72
CA PHE A 21 16.61 -8.84 8.99
C PHE A 21 16.89 -7.59 9.84
N GLY A 22 16.42 -7.60 11.08
CA GLY A 22 16.62 -6.47 12.00
C GLY A 22 18.09 -6.16 12.27
N LYS A 23 18.92 -7.18 12.40
CA LYS A 23 20.37 -7.02 12.61
C LYS A 23 21.05 -6.20 11.50
N LEU A 24 20.57 -6.31 10.28
CA LEU A 24 21.14 -5.55 9.15
C LEU A 24 20.95 -4.04 9.34
N PHE A 25 19.94 -3.61 10.08
CA PHE A 25 19.55 -2.21 10.21
C PHE A 25 19.62 -1.71 11.66
N GLY A 26 20.23 -2.47 12.54
CA GLY A 26 20.31 -2.10 13.95
C GLY A 26 18.96 -2.12 14.69
N ALA A 27 18.04 -2.95 14.23
CA ALA A 27 16.70 -3.08 14.80
C ALA A 27 16.50 -4.47 15.41
N GLY A 28 15.80 -4.54 16.54
CA GLY A 28 15.44 -5.82 17.13
C GLY A 28 14.27 -6.50 16.43
N LYS A 29 14.09 -7.79 16.71
CA LYS A 29 12.97 -8.59 16.20
C LYS A 29 11.61 -7.94 16.46
N GLY A 30 11.40 -7.41 17.66
CA GLY A 30 10.14 -6.75 18.03
C GLY A 30 9.83 -5.53 17.17
N LEU A 31 10.86 -4.75 16.82
CA LEU A 31 10.67 -3.56 15.98
C LEU A 31 10.32 -3.96 14.53
N VAL A 32 11.00 -4.97 13.99
CA VAL A 32 10.69 -5.50 12.65
C VAL A 32 9.26 -6.03 12.61
N SER A 33 8.83 -6.75 13.64
CA SER A 33 7.45 -7.23 13.75
C SER A 33 6.45 -6.07 13.73
N ARG A 34 6.74 -4.99 14.44
CA ARG A 34 5.88 -3.79 14.43
C ARG A 34 5.76 -3.17 13.03
N TRP A 35 6.87 -3.10 12.30
CA TRP A 35 6.85 -2.61 10.92
C TRP A 35 5.95 -3.48 10.03
N GLU A 36 6.14 -4.80 10.10
CA GLU A 36 5.41 -5.77 9.27
C GLU A 36 3.91 -5.80 9.59
N ASN A 37 3.54 -5.49 10.82
CA ASN A 37 2.13 -5.45 11.25
C ASN A 37 1.48 -4.06 11.12
N GLY A 38 2.21 -3.08 10.58
CA GLY A 38 1.68 -1.74 10.37
C GLY A 38 1.52 -0.91 11.64
N LEU A 39 2.13 -1.33 12.76
CA LEU A 39 2.07 -0.61 14.04
C LEU A 39 3.03 0.57 14.11
N SER A 40 4.10 0.55 13.33
CA SER A 40 5.06 1.64 13.20
C SER A 40 5.73 1.56 11.83
N ILE A 41 6.41 2.64 11.45
CA ILE A 41 7.23 2.68 10.23
C ILE A 41 8.69 2.89 10.64
N PRO A 42 9.66 2.42 9.82
CA PRO A 42 11.07 2.70 10.08
C PRO A 42 11.35 4.20 10.13
N SER A 43 12.31 4.61 10.97
CA SER A 43 12.77 6.00 10.98
C SER A 43 13.33 6.39 9.60
N PRO A 44 13.42 7.70 9.27
CA PRO A 44 13.96 8.13 7.97
C PRO A 44 15.34 7.55 7.67
N LYS A 45 16.20 7.46 8.68
CA LYS A 45 17.55 6.91 8.54
C LYS A 45 17.50 5.41 8.20
N ARG A 46 16.70 4.64 8.94
CA ARG A 46 16.51 3.21 8.67
C ARG A 46 15.79 2.97 7.35
N MET A 47 14.81 3.80 7.03
CA MET A 47 14.09 3.74 5.76
C MET A 47 15.05 3.82 4.57
N LYS A 48 16.00 4.74 4.62
CA LYS A 48 17.01 4.91 3.57
C LYS A 48 17.88 3.66 3.45
N THR A 49 18.33 3.10 4.56
CA THR A 49 19.16 1.90 4.58
C THR A 49 18.40 0.68 4.06
N ILE A 50 17.15 0.52 4.48
CA ILE A 50 16.29 -0.58 4.03
C ILE A 50 16.04 -0.47 2.53
N ALA A 51 15.70 0.73 2.05
CA ALA A 51 15.45 0.96 0.64
C ALA A 51 16.67 0.63 -0.22
N ASN A 52 17.86 1.08 0.21
CA ASN A 52 19.10 0.75 -0.48
C ASN A 52 19.34 -0.77 -0.54
N TYR A 53 19.09 -1.48 0.55
CA TYR A 53 19.24 -2.93 0.61
C TYR A 53 18.25 -3.64 -0.33
N MET A 54 17.04 -3.12 -0.44
CA MET A 54 16.01 -3.65 -1.32
C MET A 54 16.19 -3.23 -2.79
N GLY A 55 17.17 -2.40 -3.10
CA GLY A 55 17.42 -1.91 -4.46
C GLY A 55 16.42 -0.86 -4.93
N THR A 56 15.84 -0.11 -4.02
CA THR A 56 14.86 0.94 -4.32
C THR A 56 15.20 2.23 -3.58
N THR A 57 14.37 3.26 -3.71
CA THR A 57 14.51 4.52 -2.98
C THR A 57 13.49 4.60 -1.85
N PRO A 58 13.73 5.41 -0.79
CA PRO A 58 12.73 5.62 0.25
C PRO A 58 11.40 6.14 -0.30
N GLY A 59 11.45 7.02 -1.30
CA GLY A 59 10.25 7.53 -1.96
C GLY A 59 9.43 6.44 -2.60
N ASP A 60 10.06 5.56 -3.37
CA ASP A 60 9.39 4.43 -4.02
C ASP A 60 8.82 3.46 -3.00
N LEU A 61 9.52 3.25 -1.88
CA LEU A 61 9.04 2.38 -0.81
C LEU A 61 7.74 2.91 -0.19
N ILE A 62 7.60 4.22 -0.07
CA ILE A 62 6.44 4.89 0.52
C ILE A 62 5.30 5.04 -0.50
N ILE A 63 5.61 5.46 -1.74
CA ILE A 63 4.63 5.75 -2.78
C ILE A 63 3.82 4.51 -3.15
N ASN A 64 4.42 3.34 -3.13
CA ASN A 64 3.75 2.08 -3.44
C ASN A 64 3.01 1.47 -2.25
N THR A 65 2.52 2.29 -1.31
CA THR A 65 1.74 1.84 -0.15
C THR A 65 0.23 1.84 -0.39
N PHE A 66 -0.22 2.13 -1.60
CA PHE A 66 -1.63 2.06 -1.94
C PHE A 66 -2.03 0.61 -2.19
N ASP A 67 -3.08 0.14 -1.51
CA ASP A 67 -3.56 -1.23 -1.60
C ASP A 67 -4.81 -1.36 -2.46
N CYS A 68 -5.54 -0.27 -2.68
CA CYS A 68 -6.81 -0.29 -3.39
C CYS A 68 -6.89 0.81 -4.43
N GLU A 69 -7.53 0.50 -5.55
CA GLU A 69 -7.86 1.46 -6.59
C GLU A 69 -9.38 1.55 -6.72
N VAL A 70 -9.90 2.75 -6.95
CA VAL A 70 -11.31 2.97 -7.25
C VAL A 70 -11.47 3.29 -8.73
N TRP A 71 -12.28 2.51 -9.41
CA TRP A 71 -12.59 2.64 -10.82
C TRP A 71 -14.04 2.99 -11.03
N ILE A 72 -14.34 3.77 -12.06
CA ILE A 72 -15.70 4.09 -12.46
C ILE A 72 -16.02 3.36 -13.76
N ASN A 73 -17.19 2.72 -13.80
CA ASN A 73 -17.71 2.01 -14.96
C ASN A 73 -18.88 2.79 -15.56
N PHE A 74 -18.81 3.08 -16.85
CA PHE A 74 -19.86 3.85 -17.54
C PHE A 74 -20.85 2.97 -18.31
N GLY A 75 -20.61 1.67 -18.39
CA GLY A 75 -21.46 0.71 -19.10
C GLY A 75 -20.81 0.15 -20.35
N GLU A 76 -21.61 -0.52 -21.18
CA GLU A 76 -21.11 -1.20 -22.36
C GLU A 76 -20.51 -0.21 -23.37
N GLY A 77 -19.42 -0.63 -23.99
CA GLY A 77 -18.75 0.16 -25.03
C GLY A 77 -17.84 1.26 -24.51
N GLN A 78 -17.73 1.45 -23.20
CA GLN A 78 -16.84 2.44 -22.60
C GLN A 78 -15.84 1.79 -21.66
N LEU A 79 -14.58 2.25 -21.72
CA LEU A 79 -13.52 1.74 -20.86
C LEU A 79 -13.69 2.30 -19.44
N PRO A 80 -13.46 1.48 -18.41
CA PRO A 80 -13.41 1.97 -17.03
C PRO A 80 -12.32 3.03 -16.87
N LYS A 81 -12.54 3.96 -15.94
CA LYS A 81 -11.59 5.03 -15.66
C LYS A 81 -11.15 4.97 -14.20
N LEU A 82 -9.85 5.08 -13.97
CA LEU A 82 -9.29 5.17 -12.63
C LEU A 82 -9.59 6.52 -12.01
N LEU A 83 -10.19 6.53 -10.83
CA LEU A 83 -10.51 7.74 -10.07
C LEU A 83 -9.48 8.05 -8.99
N GLY A 84 -8.90 7.05 -8.36
CA GLY A 84 -7.92 7.26 -7.31
C GLY A 84 -7.40 5.97 -6.73
N ALA A 85 -6.35 6.09 -5.91
CA ALA A 85 -5.75 4.99 -5.17
C ALA A 85 -5.75 5.31 -3.68
N PHE A 86 -5.94 4.30 -2.84
CA PHE A 86 -6.13 4.45 -1.40
C PHE A 86 -5.31 3.43 -0.63
N ARG A 87 -4.95 3.77 0.60
CA ARG A 87 -4.09 2.94 1.45
C ARG A 87 -4.75 1.65 1.89
N ASN A 88 -6.07 1.67 2.04
CA ASN A 88 -6.83 0.51 2.47
C ASN A 88 -8.25 0.56 1.88
N ARG A 89 -8.94 -0.58 2.02
CA ARG A 89 -10.29 -0.72 1.49
C ARG A 89 -11.29 0.24 2.16
N HIS A 90 -11.13 0.49 3.45
CA HIS A 90 -12.03 1.38 4.17
C HIS A 90 -12.01 2.81 3.61
N GLU A 91 -10.82 3.36 3.36
CA GLU A 91 -10.68 4.68 2.73
C GLU A 91 -11.29 4.69 1.32
N ALA A 92 -11.09 3.63 0.55
CA ALA A 92 -11.67 3.51 -0.78
C ALA A 92 -13.21 3.47 -0.72
N GLU A 93 -13.78 2.74 0.24
CA GLU A 93 -15.23 2.67 0.43
C GLU A 93 -15.83 4.01 0.83
N LEU A 94 -15.17 4.76 1.70
CA LEU A 94 -15.61 6.11 2.08
C LEU A 94 -15.62 7.05 0.88
N PHE A 95 -14.62 6.94 0.02
CA PHE A 95 -14.57 7.73 -1.20
C PHE A 95 -15.70 7.39 -2.17
N VAL A 96 -16.00 6.09 -2.34
CA VAL A 96 -17.12 5.63 -3.17
C VAL A 96 -18.45 6.14 -2.60
N GLU A 97 -18.66 6.09 -1.29
CA GLU A 97 -19.87 6.63 -0.65
C GLU A 97 -20.01 8.12 -0.92
N PHE A 98 -18.92 8.88 -0.80
CA PHE A 98 -18.91 10.30 -1.11
C PHE A 98 -19.34 10.57 -2.56
N LEU A 99 -18.85 9.78 -3.50
CA LEU A 99 -19.23 9.90 -4.92
C LEU A 99 -20.69 9.55 -5.15
N LYS A 100 -21.20 8.54 -4.45
CA LYS A 100 -22.63 8.13 -4.57
C LYS A 100 -23.60 9.17 -4.02
N GLU A 101 -23.22 9.90 -2.98
CA GLU A 101 -24.01 10.98 -2.41
C GLU A 101 -24.08 12.21 -3.34
N GLY A 102 -23.07 12.37 -4.22
CA GLY A 102 -23.07 13.42 -5.21
C GLY A 102 -23.80 13.04 -6.49
N ASN A 103 -23.69 13.88 -7.51
CA ASN A 103 -24.36 13.66 -8.79
C ASN A 103 -23.60 12.69 -9.71
N TYR A 104 -22.48 12.14 -9.26
CA TYR A 104 -21.61 11.29 -10.09
C TYR A 104 -22.28 9.99 -10.52
N HIS A 105 -23.19 9.47 -9.72
CA HIS A 105 -23.93 8.23 -10.03
C HIS A 105 -24.86 8.36 -11.25
N LYS A 106 -25.17 9.57 -11.69
CA LYS A 106 -26.01 9.79 -12.89
C LYS A 106 -25.29 9.37 -14.17
N TYR A 107 -23.97 9.41 -14.17
CA TYR A 107 -23.16 9.16 -15.36
C TYR A 107 -22.42 7.84 -15.31
N ALA A 108 -22.39 7.20 -14.16
CA ALA A 108 -21.69 5.95 -13.92
C ALA A 108 -22.66 4.82 -13.70
N LYS A 109 -22.39 3.66 -14.29
CA LYS A 109 -23.15 2.44 -14.02
C LYS A 109 -22.86 1.94 -12.62
N ASP A 110 -21.58 1.90 -12.24
CA ASP A 110 -21.16 1.55 -10.92
C ASP A 110 -19.72 1.97 -10.63
N PHE A 111 -19.30 1.79 -9.37
CA PHE A 111 -17.93 2.00 -8.94
C PHE A 111 -17.35 0.67 -8.50
N GLU A 112 -16.10 0.41 -8.83
CA GLU A 112 -15.40 -0.82 -8.48
C GLU A 112 -14.17 -0.51 -7.65
N ILE A 113 -13.99 -1.25 -6.54
CA ILE A 113 -12.78 -1.19 -5.71
C ILE A 113 -11.95 -2.41 -6.08
N LYS A 114 -10.76 -2.17 -6.65
CA LYS A 114 -9.82 -3.24 -6.98
C LYS A 114 -8.68 -3.25 -5.98
N GLU A 115 -8.40 -4.39 -5.41
CA GLU A 115 -7.21 -4.59 -4.58
C GLU A 115 -6.00 -4.82 -5.48
N ILE A 116 -4.93 -4.12 -5.16
CA ILE A 116 -3.69 -4.16 -5.93
C ILE A 116 -2.82 -5.33 -5.47
#